data_8d7bb91f5108ffcae26ca29072ec40da
#
_entry.id   8d7bb91f5108ffcae26ca29072ec40da
#
_cell.length_a   1.000
_cell.length_b   1.000
_cell.length_c   1.000
_cell.angle_alpha   90.00
_cell.angle_beta   90.00
_cell.angle_gamma   90.00
#
_symmetry.space_group_name_H-M   'P 1'
#
loop_
_entity.id
_entity.type
_entity.pdbx_description
1 polymer ?
#
loop_
_entity_poly.entity_id
_entity_poly.type
_entity_poly.pdbx_seq_one_letter_code
_entity_poly.pdbx_strand_id
1 'polypeptide(L)'
;ISVASGTGSNSFSKVWGLAANDLWAIDSNGYACRWNGTACTQTYVGGVNYLSIWGTSSTNIFACGNSSSVARFDGTSWFTASAGISYPLNDLWGSSSSSVWVVGSNGRTSRWNGTTWMATPTTVTSSTLYGVWGNSSSDVWAVGDNGTIIRYNGSSWSTVTSPTTKPLRKI
;
A
#
# COMPACT_ATOMS: atom_id res chain seq x y z
N ILE A 1 20.38 -9.74 -5.57
CA ILE A 1 20.03 -9.25 -6.92
C ILE A 1 20.70 -7.89 -7.06
N SER A 2 21.79 -7.83 -7.87
CA SER A 2 22.38 -6.55 -8.23
C SER A 2 21.50 -5.91 -9.30
N VAL A 3 20.79 -4.87 -8.93
CA VAL A 3 20.09 -4.02 -9.90
C VAL A 3 21.15 -3.19 -10.59
N ALA A 4 21.31 -3.33 -11.91
CA ALA A 4 22.17 -2.43 -12.68
C ALA A 4 21.65 -1.01 -12.49
N SER A 5 22.44 -0.18 -11.82
CA SER A 5 22.07 1.16 -11.37
C SER A 5 21.89 2.09 -12.56
N GLY A 6 20.66 2.46 -12.84
CA GLY A 6 20.41 3.82 -13.31
C GLY A 6 20.88 4.77 -12.19
N THR A 7 21.53 5.81 -12.54
CA THR A 7 22.27 6.79 -11.73
C THR A 7 21.50 7.29 -10.50
N GLY A 8 21.68 6.63 -9.37
CA GLY A 8 21.16 7.04 -8.07
C GLY A 8 21.18 5.87 -7.08
N SER A 9 21.69 6.08 -5.86
CA SER A 9 21.60 5.12 -4.76
C SER A 9 20.17 5.12 -4.21
N ASN A 10 19.23 4.51 -4.94
CA ASN A 10 17.83 4.44 -4.56
C ASN A 10 17.64 3.30 -3.56
N SER A 11 17.07 3.62 -2.41
CA SER A 11 16.65 2.61 -1.44
C SER A 11 15.24 2.15 -1.78
N PHE A 12 15.08 0.91 -2.23
CA PHE A 12 13.76 0.31 -2.40
C PHE A 12 13.09 0.08 -1.04
N SER A 13 11.86 0.56 -0.92
CA SER A 13 11.06 0.47 0.30
C SER A 13 10.33 -0.86 0.40
N LYS A 14 9.84 -1.36 -0.74
CA LYS A 14 9.07 -2.61 -0.79
C LYS A 14 9.16 -3.26 -2.17
N VAL A 15 9.08 -4.58 -2.17
CA VAL A 15 8.99 -5.43 -3.37
C VAL A 15 7.68 -6.20 -3.32
N TRP A 16 7.05 -6.36 -4.46
CA TRP A 16 5.90 -7.23 -4.69
C TRP A 16 6.05 -7.91 -6.06
N GLY A 17 5.47 -9.10 -6.22
CA GLY A 17 5.52 -9.77 -7.52
C GLY A 17 4.66 -11.00 -7.63
N LEU A 18 4.42 -11.41 -8.88
CA LEU A 18 3.64 -12.57 -9.28
C LEU A 18 4.50 -13.79 -9.56
N ALA A 19 5.72 -13.57 -10.05
CA ALA A 19 6.67 -14.61 -10.42
C ALA A 19 8.11 -14.09 -10.32
N ALA A 20 9.09 -14.98 -10.38
CA ALA A 20 10.51 -14.63 -10.30
C ALA A 20 10.98 -13.67 -11.42
N ASN A 21 10.25 -13.63 -12.52
CA ASN A 21 10.49 -12.75 -13.68
C ASN A 21 9.43 -11.64 -13.81
N ASP A 22 8.59 -11.41 -12.83
CA ASP A 22 7.63 -10.30 -12.79
C ASP A 22 7.52 -9.75 -11.38
N LEU A 23 8.53 -8.96 -10.99
CA LEU A 23 8.62 -8.30 -9.70
C LEU A 23 8.56 -6.78 -9.89
N TRP A 24 7.97 -6.12 -8.92
CA TRP A 24 7.88 -4.68 -8.82
C TRP A 24 8.50 -4.21 -7.52
N ALA A 25 9.35 -3.21 -7.59
CA ALA A 25 9.90 -2.53 -6.42
C ALA A 25 9.55 -1.04 -6.50
N ILE A 26 9.36 -0.42 -5.37
CA ILE A 26 9.08 1.00 -5.25
C ILE A 26 10.12 1.66 -4.36
N ASP A 27 10.51 2.90 -4.66
CA ASP A 27 11.56 3.59 -3.92
C ASP A 27 11.08 4.89 -3.26
N SER A 28 11.97 5.46 -2.44
CA SER A 28 11.72 6.70 -1.71
C SER A 28 11.79 7.95 -2.59
N ASN A 29 12.25 7.85 -3.84
CA ASN A 29 12.43 8.97 -4.76
C ASN A 29 11.31 9.07 -5.81
N GLY A 30 10.32 8.20 -5.71
CA GLY A 30 9.16 8.22 -6.60
C GLY A 30 9.31 7.37 -7.85
N TYR A 31 10.20 6.38 -7.85
CA TYR A 31 10.36 5.46 -8.97
C TYR A 31 9.83 4.07 -8.65
N ALA A 32 9.22 3.44 -9.64
CA ALA A 32 8.96 2.03 -9.68
C ALA A 32 9.97 1.32 -10.59
N CYS A 33 10.45 0.16 -10.14
CA CYS A 33 11.28 -0.73 -10.92
C CYS A 33 10.50 -1.99 -11.23
N ARG A 34 10.33 -2.33 -12.51
CA ARG A 34 9.81 -3.62 -12.94
C ARG A 34 10.94 -4.53 -13.36
N TRP A 35 11.07 -5.68 -12.70
CA TRP A 35 12.01 -6.75 -13.02
C TRP A 35 11.33 -7.80 -13.92
N ASN A 36 11.92 -8.10 -15.05
CA ASN A 36 11.41 -9.06 -16.05
C ASN A 36 12.15 -10.41 -16.05
N GLY A 37 12.95 -10.68 -15.01
CA GLY A 37 13.82 -11.86 -14.94
C GLY A 37 15.26 -11.59 -15.36
N THR A 38 15.53 -10.51 -16.10
CA THR A 38 16.86 -10.18 -16.64
C THR A 38 17.28 -8.77 -16.25
N ALA A 39 16.38 -7.80 -16.33
CA ALA A 39 16.66 -6.40 -16.09
C ALA A 39 15.53 -5.70 -15.33
N CYS A 40 15.89 -4.64 -14.64
CA CYS A 40 14.96 -3.71 -14.01
C CYS A 40 14.71 -2.52 -14.94
N THR A 41 13.46 -2.30 -15.31
CA THR A 41 13.04 -1.09 -16.00
C THR A 41 12.46 -0.11 -15.00
N GLN A 42 13.09 1.05 -14.86
CA GLN A 42 12.62 2.11 -13.98
C GLN A 42 11.63 3.03 -14.70
N THR A 43 10.59 3.42 -13.97
CA THR A 43 9.59 4.40 -14.42
C THR A 43 9.35 5.40 -13.29
N TYR A 44 9.35 6.68 -13.60
CA TYR A 44 8.96 7.72 -12.64
C TYR A 44 7.44 7.68 -12.45
N VAL A 45 7.02 7.54 -11.19
CA VAL A 45 5.61 7.42 -10.78
C VAL A 45 5.09 8.74 -10.22
N GLY A 46 5.98 9.52 -9.57
CA GLY A 46 5.63 10.80 -8.95
C GLY A 46 6.58 11.12 -7.79
N GLY A 47 6.71 12.41 -7.44
CA GLY A 47 7.65 12.91 -6.43
C GLY A 47 7.22 12.60 -4.98
N VAL A 48 6.88 11.35 -4.69
CA VAL A 48 6.42 10.86 -3.39
C VAL A 48 7.39 9.80 -2.88
N ASN A 49 7.71 9.84 -1.59
CA ASN A 49 8.38 8.73 -0.93
C ASN A 49 7.39 7.57 -0.78
N TYR A 50 7.46 6.60 -1.69
CA TYR A 50 6.59 5.43 -1.66
C TYR A 50 7.07 4.42 -0.62
N LEU A 51 6.12 3.88 0.15
CA LEU A 51 6.36 2.96 1.26
C LEU A 51 5.82 1.55 1.00
N SER A 52 4.79 1.43 0.17
CA SER A 52 4.14 0.14 -0.11
C SER A 52 3.72 0.01 -1.56
N ILE A 53 3.79 -1.21 -2.08
CA ILE A 53 3.38 -1.63 -3.42
C ILE A 53 2.68 -2.98 -3.36
N TRP A 54 1.62 -3.14 -4.13
CA TRP A 54 0.84 -4.37 -4.26
C TRP A 54 0.10 -4.39 -5.59
N GLY A 55 -0.28 -5.56 -6.07
CA GLY A 55 -1.05 -5.69 -7.28
C GLY A 55 -1.83 -6.99 -7.40
N THR A 56 -2.63 -7.11 -8.43
CA THR A 56 -3.36 -8.33 -8.82
C THR A 56 -2.79 -8.97 -10.07
N SER A 57 -2.10 -8.19 -10.89
CA SER A 57 -1.49 -8.63 -12.15
C SER A 57 -0.36 -7.67 -12.52
N SER A 58 0.43 -8.02 -13.54
CA SER A 58 1.47 -7.16 -14.12
C SER A 58 0.92 -5.85 -14.74
N THR A 59 -0.39 -5.73 -14.89
CA THR A 59 -1.09 -4.57 -15.47
C THR A 59 -2.02 -3.87 -14.48
N ASN A 60 -1.99 -4.26 -13.20
CA ASN A 60 -2.81 -3.63 -12.17
C ASN A 60 -2.06 -3.61 -10.84
N ILE A 61 -1.23 -2.59 -10.69
CA ILE A 61 -0.35 -2.37 -9.54
C ILE A 61 -0.78 -1.09 -8.83
N PHE A 62 -0.69 -1.08 -7.51
CA PHE A 62 -0.94 0.07 -6.66
C PHE A 62 0.28 0.37 -5.79
N ALA A 63 0.56 1.65 -5.55
CA ALA A 63 1.61 2.10 -4.64
C ALA A 63 1.12 3.28 -3.80
N CYS A 64 1.52 3.32 -2.52
CA CYS A 64 1.23 4.43 -1.62
C CYS A 64 2.45 4.81 -0.78
N GLY A 65 2.41 5.99 -0.17
CA GLY A 65 3.52 6.48 0.65
C GLY A 65 3.20 7.78 1.38
N ASN A 66 4.24 8.58 1.63
CA ASN A 66 4.17 9.83 2.40
C ASN A 66 3.33 10.93 1.73
N SER A 67 2.20 10.56 1.17
CA SER A 67 1.20 11.46 0.61
C SER A 67 -0.19 10.91 0.88
N SER A 68 -1.20 11.69 0.58
CA SER A 68 -2.62 11.26 0.60
C SER A 68 -3.06 10.63 -0.73
N SER A 69 -2.15 10.44 -1.67
CA SER A 69 -2.43 9.90 -3.00
C SER A 69 -1.95 8.47 -3.14
N VAL A 70 -2.65 7.71 -3.96
CA VAL A 70 -2.27 6.37 -4.40
C VAL A 70 -1.91 6.43 -5.88
N ALA A 71 -0.78 5.85 -6.24
CA ALA A 71 -0.43 5.61 -7.64
C ALA A 71 -0.98 4.26 -8.09
N ARG A 72 -1.49 4.19 -9.33
CA ARG A 72 -1.98 2.98 -9.97
C ARG A 72 -1.37 2.83 -11.35
N PHE A 73 -0.85 1.66 -11.66
CA PHE A 73 -0.43 1.25 -12.99
C PHE A 73 -1.53 0.42 -13.66
N ASP A 74 -1.92 0.78 -14.88
CA ASP A 74 -2.98 0.12 -15.65
C ASP A 74 -2.46 -0.86 -16.71
N GLY A 75 -1.16 -1.10 -16.74
CA GLY A 75 -0.48 -1.89 -17.76
C GLY A 75 0.29 -1.05 -18.78
N THR A 76 -0.01 0.24 -18.87
CA THR A 76 0.60 1.18 -19.83
C THR A 76 1.25 2.37 -19.12
N SER A 77 0.53 2.96 -18.18
CA SER A 77 0.94 4.20 -17.52
C SER A 77 0.61 4.19 -16.03
N TRP A 78 1.34 5.01 -15.27
CA TRP A 78 1.02 5.30 -13.88
C TRP A 78 0.10 6.52 -13.78
N PHE A 79 -0.93 6.39 -12.95
CA PHE A 79 -1.87 7.46 -12.62
C PHE A 79 -1.90 7.66 -11.10
N THR A 80 -2.01 8.88 -10.64
CA THR A 80 -2.17 9.19 -9.22
C THR A 80 -3.58 9.71 -8.95
N ALA A 81 -4.17 9.25 -7.85
CA ALA A 81 -5.47 9.69 -7.39
C ALA A 81 -5.45 9.90 -5.87
N SER A 82 -6.20 10.88 -5.39
CA SER A 82 -6.39 11.07 -3.96
C SER A 82 -7.07 9.84 -3.35
N ALA A 83 -6.56 9.36 -2.21
CA ALA A 83 -7.23 8.34 -1.42
C ALA A 83 -8.47 8.86 -0.66
N GLY A 84 -8.83 10.13 -0.82
CA GLY A 84 -9.94 10.77 -0.11
C GLY A 84 -9.65 11.06 1.36
N ILE A 85 -8.40 10.95 1.80
CA ILE A 85 -7.92 11.26 3.14
C ILE A 85 -6.72 12.19 3.06
N SER A 86 -6.57 13.10 4.04
CA SER A 86 -5.53 14.15 4.02
C SER A 86 -4.30 13.79 4.87
N TYR A 87 -3.96 12.50 4.95
CA TYR A 87 -2.87 12.00 5.78
C TYR A 87 -1.96 11.06 4.98
N PRO A 88 -0.67 10.95 5.37
CA PRO A 88 0.25 9.97 4.78
C PRO A 88 -0.28 8.55 4.89
N LEU A 89 -0.02 7.76 3.84
CA LEU A 89 -0.37 6.36 3.72
C LEU A 89 0.87 5.50 3.97
N ASN A 90 0.73 4.43 4.76
CA ASN A 90 1.84 3.59 5.17
C ASN A 90 1.86 2.22 4.49
N ASP A 91 0.69 1.63 4.27
CA ASP A 91 0.59 0.31 3.64
C ASP A 91 -0.68 0.17 2.82
N LEU A 92 -0.66 -0.79 1.88
CA LEU A 92 -1.80 -1.16 1.07
C LEU A 92 -1.85 -2.67 0.82
N TRP A 93 -3.07 -3.17 0.72
CA TRP A 93 -3.39 -4.56 0.41
C TRP A 93 -4.74 -4.63 -0.31
N GLY A 94 -4.93 -5.66 -1.11
CA GLY A 94 -6.22 -5.91 -1.74
C GLY A 94 -6.56 -7.37 -1.92
N SER A 95 -7.84 -7.66 -2.00
CA SER A 95 -8.37 -8.99 -2.33
C SER A 95 -8.65 -9.14 -3.83
N SER A 96 -8.74 -8.04 -4.56
CA SER A 96 -9.00 -8.01 -6.01
C SER A 96 -8.65 -6.65 -6.60
N SER A 97 -8.72 -6.52 -7.94
CA SER A 97 -8.55 -5.24 -8.66
C SER A 97 -9.60 -4.17 -8.32
N SER A 98 -10.71 -4.56 -7.72
CA SER A 98 -11.80 -3.67 -7.28
C SER A 98 -11.98 -3.62 -5.76
N SER A 99 -11.05 -4.18 -5.00
CA SER A 99 -11.08 -4.15 -3.54
C SER A 99 -9.67 -4.03 -2.98
N VAL A 100 -9.18 -2.79 -2.92
CA VAL A 100 -7.87 -2.45 -2.36
C VAL A 100 -8.05 -1.51 -1.17
N TRP A 101 -7.35 -1.78 -0.09
CA TRP A 101 -7.33 -0.98 1.11
C TRP A 101 -6.00 -0.25 1.25
N VAL A 102 -6.04 0.98 1.74
CA VAL A 102 -4.89 1.72 2.22
C VAL A 102 -5.12 2.12 3.66
N VAL A 103 -4.04 2.11 4.43
CA VAL A 103 -4.02 2.55 5.84
C VAL A 103 -2.90 3.55 6.05
N GLY A 104 -3.07 4.42 7.03
CA GLY A 104 -2.09 5.47 7.28
C GLY A 104 -2.19 6.15 8.64
N SER A 105 -1.66 7.34 8.70
CA SER A 105 -1.59 8.14 9.91
C SER A 105 -2.99 8.49 10.44
N ASN A 106 -3.08 8.70 11.75
CA ASN A 106 -4.31 9.10 12.45
C ASN A 106 -5.47 8.11 12.27
N GLY A 107 -5.18 6.80 12.24
CA GLY A 107 -6.16 5.73 12.11
C GLY A 107 -6.91 5.73 10.76
N ARG A 108 -6.43 6.46 9.77
CA ARG A 108 -7.16 6.62 8.51
C ARG A 108 -7.06 5.41 7.62
N THR A 109 -8.19 5.08 7.01
CA THR A 109 -8.29 4.02 6.01
C THR A 109 -9.12 4.51 4.82
N SER A 110 -8.80 3.99 3.63
CA SER A 110 -9.60 4.20 2.43
C SER A 110 -9.67 2.92 1.62
N ARG A 111 -10.76 2.73 0.90
CA ARG A 111 -11.00 1.56 0.07
C ARG A 111 -11.24 1.95 -1.38
N TRP A 112 -10.53 1.31 -2.28
CA TRP A 112 -10.80 1.31 -3.72
C TRP A 112 -11.92 0.32 -4.04
N ASN A 113 -12.94 0.75 -4.75
CA ASN A 113 -14.10 -0.08 -5.16
C ASN A 113 -14.04 -0.53 -6.63
N GLY A 114 -12.94 -0.28 -7.31
CA GLY A 114 -12.77 -0.52 -8.75
C GLY A 114 -12.87 0.75 -9.59
N THR A 115 -13.45 1.83 -9.05
CA THR A 115 -13.69 3.08 -9.78
C THR A 115 -13.15 4.30 -9.02
N THR A 116 -13.40 4.35 -7.72
CA THR A 116 -13.03 5.49 -6.86
C THR A 116 -12.51 5.03 -5.51
N TRP A 117 -11.69 5.86 -4.88
CA TRP A 117 -11.30 5.72 -3.49
C TRP A 117 -12.40 6.28 -2.58
N MET A 118 -12.77 5.50 -1.59
CA MET A 118 -13.76 5.87 -0.57
C MET A 118 -13.09 5.88 0.79
N ALA A 119 -12.87 7.07 1.33
CA ALA A 119 -12.41 7.19 2.71
C ALA A 119 -13.44 6.55 3.64
N THR A 120 -13.00 5.60 4.43
CA THR A 120 -13.83 5.02 5.48
C THR A 120 -13.55 5.76 6.77
N PRO A 121 -14.56 6.41 7.37
CA PRO A 121 -14.37 7.05 8.66
C PRO A 121 -13.98 5.97 9.69
N THR A 122 -12.74 5.94 10.10
CA THR A 122 -12.35 5.15 11.25
C THR A 122 -12.46 6.01 12.49
N THR A 123 -13.54 5.87 13.20
CA THR A 123 -13.71 6.48 14.52
C THR A 123 -13.18 5.57 15.63
N VAL A 124 -12.67 4.39 15.25
CA VAL A 124 -12.28 3.35 16.22
C VAL A 124 -10.88 3.56 16.80
N THR A 125 -10.03 4.33 16.12
CA THR A 125 -8.68 4.66 16.60
C THR A 125 -8.15 5.94 15.96
N SER A 126 -7.27 6.66 16.68
CA SER A 126 -6.43 7.74 16.15
C SER A 126 -4.96 7.31 16.01
N SER A 127 -4.62 6.08 16.37
CA SER A 127 -3.26 5.55 16.24
C SER A 127 -2.84 5.45 14.78
N THR A 128 -1.58 5.73 14.47
CA THR A 128 -1.03 5.48 13.14
C THR A 128 -1.07 3.99 12.82
N LEU A 129 -1.63 3.63 11.66
CA LEU A 129 -1.68 2.27 11.15
C LEU A 129 -0.48 2.05 10.21
N TYR A 130 0.25 0.96 10.39
CA TYR A 130 1.49 0.65 9.66
C TYR A 130 1.38 -0.53 8.73
N GLY A 131 0.47 -1.46 9.01
CA GLY A 131 0.29 -2.66 8.20
C GLY A 131 -1.18 -2.95 7.97
N VAL A 132 -1.51 -3.46 6.78
CA VAL A 132 -2.84 -3.94 6.40
C VAL A 132 -2.72 -5.25 5.65
N TRP A 133 -3.61 -6.17 5.96
CA TRP A 133 -3.73 -7.47 5.31
C TRP A 133 -5.14 -8.03 5.49
N GLY A 134 -5.56 -8.97 4.65
CA GLY A 134 -6.86 -9.61 4.80
C GLY A 134 -6.98 -10.96 4.10
N ASN A 135 -8.00 -11.71 4.47
CA ASN A 135 -8.38 -12.96 3.82
C ASN A 135 -9.35 -12.72 2.65
N SER A 136 -10.14 -11.66 2.72
CA SER A 136 -11.16 -11.33 1.73
C SER A 136 -11.49 -9.84 1.78
N SER A 137 -12.37 -9.40 0.87
CA SER A 137 -12.88 -8.01 0.87
C SER A 137 -13.71 -7.64 2.11
N SER A 138 -14.14 -8.63 2.90
CA SER A 138 -14.92 -8.49 4.12
C SER A 138 -14.21 -8.96 5.39
N ASP A 139 -12.95 -9.34 5.30
CA ASP A 139 -12.12 -9.72 6.46
C ASP A 139 -10.73 -9.12 6.29
N VAL A 140 -10.58 -7.87 6.75
CA VAL A 140 -9.36 -7.08 6.62
C VAL A 140 -8.89 -6.62 7.99
N TRP A 141 -7.60 -6.67 8.22
CA TRP A 141 -6.95 -6.35 9.47
C TRP A 141 -5.94 -5.24 9.28
N ALA A 142 -5.85 -4.34 10.25
CA ALA A 142 -4.80 -3.34 10.26
C ALA A 142 -4.20 -3.22 11.65
N VAL A 143 -2.90 -2.93 11.69
CA VAL A 143 -2.11 -2.83 12.92
C VAL A 143 -1.32 -1.54 12.95
N GLY A 144 -1.01 -1.06 14.17
CA GLY A 144 -0.37 0.23 14.33
C GLY A 144 0.27 0.50 15.69
N ASP A 145 0.40 1.79 15.98
CA ASP A 145 0.95 2.29 17.24
C ASP A 145 0.13 1.82 18.46
N ASN A 146 0.78 1.80 19.60
CA ASN A 146 0.19 1.43 20.89
C ASN A 146 -0.44 0.02 20.91
N GLY A 147 0.08 -0.91 20.11
CA GLY A 147 -0.49 -2.24 19.94
C GLY A 147 -1.85 -2.25 19.26
N THR A 148 -2.22 -1.19 18.55
CA THR A 148 -3.52 -1.09 17.89
C THR A 148 -3.71 -2.23 16.90
N ILE A 149 -4.84 -2.94 17.03
CA ILE A 149 -5.35 -3.91 16.06
C ILE A 149 -6.79 -3.53 15.76
N ILE A 150 -7.13 -3.38 14.49
CA ILE A 150 -8.50 -3.18 14.04
C ILE A 150 -8.85 -4.22 12.96
N ARG A 151 -10.12 -4.62 12.92
CA ARG A 151 -10.65 -5.57 11.93
C ARG A 151 -11.87 -4.99 11.24
N TYR A 152 -11.91 -5.12 9.91
CA TYR A 152 -13.08 -4.86 9.08
C TYR A 152 -13.84 -6.15 8.81
N ASN A 153 -15.13 -6.17 9.09
CA ASN A 153 -15.99 -7.36 8.97
C ASN A 153 -16.88 -7.36 7.71
N GLY A 154 -16.59 -6.48 6.75
CA GLY A 154 -17.40 -6.27 5.55
C GLY A 154 -18.35 -5.07 5.64
N SER A 155 -18.60 -4.55 6.84
CA SER A 155 -19.51 -3.41 7.07
C SER A 155 -18.81 -2.28 7.81
N SER A 156 -18.05 -2.58 8.86
CA SER A 156 -17.41 -1.60 9.72
C SER A 156 -16.08 -2.10 10.29
N TRP A 157 -15.26 -1.16 10.70
CA TRP A 157 -14.07 -1.42 11.50
C TRP A 157 -14.42 -1.52 12.97
N SER A 158 -13.75 -2.42 13.68
CA SER A 158 -13.82 -2.56 15.15
C SER A 158 -12.44 -2.80 15.73
N THR A 159 -12.23 -2.39 16.97
CA THR A 159 -10.99 -2.68 17.70
C THR A 159 -10.94 -4.14 18.12
N VAL A 160 -9.74 -4.71 18.11
CA VAL A 160 -9.44 -6.04 18.63
C VAL A 160 -8.44 -5.90 19.78
N THR A 161 -8.66 -6.64 20.86
CA THR A 161 -7.75 -6.63 22.03
C THR A 161 -6.37 -7.13 21.62
N SER A 162 -5.36 -6.30 21.91
CA SER A 162 -3.96 -6.65 21.68
C SER A 162 -3.31 -7.10 22.99
N PRO A 163 -2.41 -8.08 22.98
CA PRO A 163 -1.63 -8.48 24.15
C PRO A 163 -0.44 -7.54 24.45
N THR A 164 -0.25 -6.49 23.64
CA THR A 164 0.89 -5.57 23.76
C THR A 164 0.49 -4.13 23.53
N THR A 165 1.24 -3.20 24.11
CA THR A 165 1.18 -1.77 23.82
C THR A 165 2.29 -1.30 22.89
N LYS A 166 3.18 -2.21 22.45
CA LYS A 166 4.26 -1.87 21.51
C LYS A 166 3.70 -1.66 20.09
N PRO A 167 4.34 -0.81 19.27
CA PRO A 167 3.95 -0.64 17.88
C PRO A 167 4.00 -1.95 17.09
N LEU A 168 2.92 -2.28 16.39
CA LEU A 168 2.82 -3.38 15.47
C LEU A 168 3.04 -2.85 14.04
N ARG A 169 4.06 -3.37 13.34
CA ARG A 169 4.52 -2.79 12.06
C ARG A 169 4.04 -3.55 10.83
N LYS A 170 3.72 -4.83 10.98
CA LYS A 170 3.31 -5.73 9.88
C LYS A 170 2.31 -6.77 10.38
N ILE A 171 1.48 -7.25 9.45
CA ILE A 171 0.68 -8.46 9.54
C ILE A 171 1.21 -9.44 8.49
#